data_358d69400a6d1a0d75dfab0c3ba81597
#
_entry.id   358d69400a6d1a0d75dfab0c3ba81597
#
_cell.length_a   1.000
_cell.length_b   1.000
_cell.length_c   1.000
_cell.angle_alpha   90.00
_cell.angle_beta   90.00
_cell.angle_gamma   90.00
#
_symmetry.space_group_name_H-M   'P 1'
#
loop_
_entity.id
_entity.type
_entity.pdbx_description
1 polymer ?
#
loop_
_entity_poly.entity_id
_entity_poly.type
_entity_poly.pdbx_seq_one_letter_code
_entity_poly.pdbx_strand_id
1 'polypeptide(L)'
;EQHGRQIRNLQGIHNQELKAKDKEISRLNTILEKALCWFPLLKEMLRMEKLCYVIGFTKGMVDSLLYKRETIRCSGKIYSEEYRQRFETKNATFKIEQSPVDGHKLMLTINRQPIGEWFKEQWERLQQTLGNSVQIEKKGRGFRL
;
A
#
# COMPACT_ATOMS: atom_id res chain seq x y z
N GLU A 1 -15.56 7.33 -51.46
CA GLU A 1 -14.40 6.40 -51.53
C GLU A 1 -13.13 7.00 -50.90
N GLN A 2 -12.86 8.29 -51.11
CA GLN A 2 -11.69 8.91 -50.48
C GLN A 2 -11.80 8.93 -48.96
N HIS A 3 -12.96 9.14 -48.39
CA HIS A 3 -13.18 9.09 -46.94
C HIS A 3 -12.94 7.70 -46.38
N GLY A 4 -13.35 6.64 -47.07
CA GLY A 4 -13.12 5.29 -46.64
C GLY A 4 -11.64 4.90 -46.61
N ARG A 5 -10.86 5.37 -47.58
CA ARG A 5 -9.40 5.16 -47.63
C ARG A 5 -8.69 5.89 -46.49
N GLN A 6 -9.08 7.13 -46.22
CA GLN A 6 -8.48 7.92 -45.11
C GLN A 6 -8.76 7.28 -43.77
N ILE A 7 -9.97 6.79 -43.52
CA ILE A 7 -10.33 6.10 -42.29
C ILE A 7 -9.50 4.85 -42.12
N ARG A 8 -9.33 4.03 -43.17
CA ARG A 8 -8.53 2.80 -43.11
C ARG A 8 -7.06 3.12 -42.83
N ASN A 9 -6.50 4.17 -43.41
CA ASN A 9 -5.13 4.57 -43.14
C ASN A 9 -4.93 5.02 -41.68
N LEU A 10 -5.86 5.80 -41.13
CA LEU A 10 -5.83 6.24 -39.76
C LEU A 10 -5.92 5.07 -38.77
N GLN A 11 -6.79 4.11 -39.04
CA GLN A 11 -6.89 2.89 -38.25
C GLN A 11 -5.62 2.04 -38.30
N GLY A 12 -4.99 1.93 -39.48
CA GLY A 12 -3.73 1.25 -39.63
C GLY A 12 -2.60 1.89 -38.83
N ILE A 13 -2.49 3.22 -38.89
CA ILE A 13 -1.50 3.98 -38.11
C ILE A 13 -1.74 3.80 -36.61
N HIS A 14 -2.98 3.92 -36.18
CA HIS A 14 -3.35 3.75 -34.78
C HIS A 14 -2.98 2.35 -34.25
N ASN A 15 -3.27 1.30 -35.03
CA ASN A 15 -2.92 -0.08 -34.67
C ASN A 15 -1.40 -0.29 -34.59
N GLN A 16 -0.62 0.33 -35.48
CA GLN A 16 0.84 0.28 -35.43
C GLN A 16 1.38 0.98 -34.19
N GLU A 17 0.83 2.13 -33.82
CA GLU A 17 1.21 2.85 -32.60
C GLU A 17 0.91 2.03 -31.36
N LEU A 18 -0.25 1.36 -31.27
CA LEU A 18 -0.58 0.48 -30.16
C LEU A 18 0.37 -0.69 -30.04
N LYS A 19 0.72 -1.34 -31.18
CA LYS A 19 1.68 -2.45 -31.18
C LYS A 19 3.06 -2.00 -30.72
N ALA A 20 3.50 -0.80 -31.13
CA ALA A 20 4.78 -0.24 -30.72
C ALA A 20 4.80 0.03 -29.20
N LYS A 21 3.71 0.58 -28.65
CA LYS A 21 3.55 0.80 -27.21
C LYS A 21 3.54 -0.51 -26.44
N ASP A 22 2.84 -1.54 -26.92
CA ASP A 22 2.80 -2.84 -26.28
C ASP A 22 4.18 -3.51 -26.26
N LYS A 23 4.96 -3.41 -27.33
CA LYS A 23 6.34 -3.88 -27.37
C LYS A 23 7.22 -3.17 -26.36
N GLU A 24 7.06 -1.83 -26.23
CA GLU A 24 7.83 -1.03 -25.30
C GLU A 24 7.48 -1.40 -23.86
N ILE A 25 6.20 -1.57 -23.52
CA ILE A 25 5.77 -2.02 -22.22
C ILE A 25 6.35 -3.39 -21.89
N SER A 26 6.30 -4.33 -22.84
CA SER A 26 6.87 -5.67 -22.65
C SER A 26 8.38 -5.62 -22.41
N ARG A 27 9.09 -4.77 -23.14
CA ARG A 27 10.53 -4.56 -22.98
C ARG A 27 10.86 -3.99 -21.60
N LEU A 28 10.12 -2.97 -21.16
CA LEU A 28 10.30 -2.34 -19.86
C LEU A 28 10.01 -3.32 -18.73
N ASN A 29 8.96 -4.12 -18.86
CA ASN A 29 8.64 -5.17 -17.88
C ASN A 29 9.76 -6.21 -17.78
N THR A 30 10.34 -6.62 -18.90
CA THR A 30 11.47 -7.55 -18.91
C THR A 30 12.70 -6.96 -18.23
N ILE A 31 13.00 -5.70 -18.49
CA ILE A 31 14.11 -4.98 -17.85
C ILE A 31 13.85 -4.89 -16.35
N LEU A 32 12.64 -4.55 -15.93
CA LEU A 32 12.27 -4.47 -14.52
C LEU A 32 12.42 -5.81 -13.82
N GLU A 33 11.95 -6.90 -14.42
CA GLU A 33 12.10 -8.25 -13.87
C GLU A 33 13.57 -8.61 -13.66
N LYS A 34 14.42 -8.30 -14.63
CA LYS A 34 15.87 -8.50 -14.52
C LYS A 34 16.46 -7.66 -13.39
N ALA A 35 16.08 -6.39 -13.31
CA ALA A 35 16.55 -5.49 -12.25
C ALA A 35 16.14 -5.98 -10.87
N LEU A 36 14.90 -6.44 -10.70
CA LEU A 36 14.41 -7.00 -9.44
C LEU A 36 15.16 -8.28 -9.04
N CYS A 37 15.59 -9.06 -10.03
CA CYS A 37 16.37 -10.26 -9.78
C CYS A 37 17.78 -9.92 -9.29
N TRP A 38 18.41 -8.88 -9.84
CA TRP A 38 19.77 -8.44 -9.50
C TRP A 38 19.82 -7.56 -8.25
N PHE A 39 18.74 -6.82 -7.96
CA PHE A 39 18.67 -5.86 -6.87
C PHE A 39 17.48 -6.17 -5.95
N PRO A 40 17.66 -7.09 -5.00
CA PRO A 40 16.59 -7.45 -4.05
C PRO A 40 16.06 -6.24 -3.26
N LEU A 41 16.91 -5.26 -2.97
CA LEU A 41 16.49 -4.04 -2.27
C LEU A 41 15.45 -3.26 -3.08
N LEU A 42 15.60 -3.21 -4.41
CA LEU A 42 14.62 -2.55 -5.28
C LEU A 42 13.25 -3.20 -5.16
N LYS A 43 13.21 -4.53 -5.11
CA LYS A 43 11.96 -5.28 -4.91
C LYS A 43 11.32 -4.90 -3.57
N GLU A 44 12.10 -4.80 -2.52
CA GLU A 44 11.61 -4.41 -1.20
C GLU A 44 11.12 -2.96 -1.18
N MET A 45 11.80 -2.06 -1.86
CA MET A 45 11.38 -0.67 -1.96
C MET A 45 10.03 -0.55 -2.69
N LEU A 46 9.84 -1.31 -3.77
CA LEU A 46 8.55 -1.33 -4.49
C LEU A 46 7.44 -1.94 -3.64
N ARG A 47 7.75 -2.97 -2.87
CA ARG A 47 6.80 -3.57 -1.92
C ARG A 47 6.37 -2.57 -0.85
N MET A 48 7.32 -1.83 -0.29
CA MET A 48 7.04 -0.80 0.72
C MET A 48 6.25 0.35 0.14
N GLU A 49 6.58 0.79 -1.07
CA GLU A 49 5.84 1.84 -1.76
C GLU A 49 4.37 1.46 -1.92
N LYS A 50 4.11 0.25 -2.39
CA LYS A 50 2.75 -0.26 -2.54
C LYS A 50 2.02 -0.32 -1.19
N LEU A 51 2.68 -0.81 -0.15
CA LEU A 51 2.12 -0.86 1.19
C LEU A 51 1.75 0.53 1.70
N CYS A 52 2.61 1.52 1.51
CA CYS A 52 2.36 2.89 1.94
C CYS A 52 1.14 3.49 1.23
N TYR A 53 0.97 3.24 -0.06
CA TYR A 53 -0.21 3.70 -0.79
C TYR A 53 -1.49 3.00 -0.33
N VAL A 54 -1.43 1.71 -0.02
CA VAL A 54 -2.57 0.95 0.52
C VAL A 54 -2.99 1.51 1.87
N ILE A 55 -2.03 1.86 2.71
CA ILE A 55 -2.28 2.47 4.03
C ILE A 55 -2.96 3.84 3.88
N GLY A 56 -2.67 4.56 2.80
CA GLY A 56 -3.30 5.84 2.50
C GLY A 56 -2.34 7.02 2.47
N PHE A 57 -1.04 6.77 2.40
CA PHE A 57 -0.05 7.83 2.32
C PHE A 57 -0.05 8.50 0.95
N THR A 58 0.24 9.79 0.93
CA THR A 58 0.40 10.55 -0.31
C THR A 58 1.76 10.28 -0.93
N LYS A 59 1.92 10.64 -2.20
CA LYS A 59 3.20 10.50 -2.91
C LYS A 59 4.34 11.22 -2.18
N GLY A 60 4.08 12.43 -1.70
CA GLY A 60 5.08 13.19 -0.96
C GLY A 60 5.52 12.50 0.34
N MET A 61 4.58 11.88 1.05
CA MET A 61 4.88 11.12 2.26
C MET A 61 5.71 9.87 1.94
N VAL A 62 5.35 9.16 0.87
CA VAL A 62 6.07 7.98 0.41
C VAL A 62 7.49 8.34 -0.01
N ASP A 63 7.67 9.41 -0.75
CA ASP A 63 8.99 9.89 -1.17
C ASP A 63 9.86 10.23 0.03
N SER A 64 9.31 10.89 1.03
CA SER A 64 10.03 11.22 2.26
C SER A 64 10.46 9.98 3.02
N LEU A 65 9.59 8.98 3.13
CA LEU A 65 9.87 7.75 3.85
C LEU A 65 10.89 6.85 3.13
N LEU A 66 10.69 6.63 1.82
CA LEU A 66 11.47 5.66 1.05
C LEU A 66 12.75 6.25 0.48
N TYR A 67 12.66 7.40 -0.17
CA TYR A 67 13.78 7.95 -0.93
C TYR A 67 14.64 8.88 -0.12
N LYS A 68 14.05 9.69 0.74
CA LYS A 68 14.78 10.58 1.65
C LYS A 68 15.10 9.92 2.98
N ARG A 69 14.48 8.79 3.26
CA ARG A 69 14.63 8.03 4.52
C ARG A 69 14.40 8.90 5.76
N GLU A 70 13.44 9.77 5.66
CA GLU A 70 13.06 10.65 6.75
C GLU A 70 11.99 10.00 7.62
N THR A 71 11.95 10.39 8.86
CA THR A 71 10.84 10.08 9.75
C THR A 71 9.74 11.11 9.51
N ILE A 72 8.52 10.66 9.28
CA ILE A 72 7.38 11.56 9.12
C ILE A 72 6.46 11.46 10.33
N ARG A 73 5.80 12.55 10.63
CA ARG A 73 4.80 12.62 11.70
C ARG A 73 3.50 13.10 11.09
N CYS A 74 2.44 12.36 11.31
CA CYS A 74 1.14 12.74 10.79
C CYS A 74 0.00 12.25 11.67
N SER A 75 -1.15 12.83 11.47
CA SER A 75 -2.40 12.44 12.11
C SER A 75 -3.43 12.14 11.03
N GLY A 76 -4.27 11.17 11.27
CA GLY A 76 -5.31 10.78 10.33
C GLY A 76 -5.62 9.30 10.42
N LYS A 77 -6.46 8.85 9.50
CA LYS A 77 -6.86 7.45 9.44
C LYS A 77 -5.97 6.69 8.48
N ILE A 78 -5.48 5.53 8.91
CA ILE A 78 -4.70 4.61 8.09
C ILE A 78 -5.46 3.31 7.94
N TYR A 79 -5.31 2.68 6.77
CA TYR A 79 -6.06 1.48 6.40
C TYR A 79 -5.23 0.22 6.59
N SER A 80 -5.83 -0.78 7.24
CA SER A 80 -5.25 -2.12 7.34
C SER A 80 -5.92 -3.03 6.33
N GLU A 81 -5.15 -3.57 5.40
CA GLU A 81 -5.63 -4.54 4.42
C GLU A 81 -5.98 -5.87 5.08
N GLU A 82 -5.21 -6.28 6.08
CA GLU A 82 -5.42 -7.53 6.81
C GLU A 82 -6.77 -7.55 7.52
N TYR A 83 -7.11 -6.47 8.23
CA TYR A 83 -8.35 -6.38 8.99
C TYR A 83 -9.47 -5.66 8.24
N ARG A 84 -9.16 -5.11 7.05
CA ARG A 84 -10.09 -4.32 6.23
C ARG A 84 -10.77 -3.22 7.03
N GLN A 85 -9.98 -2.53 7.86
CA GLN A 85 -10.45 -1.53 8.80
C GLN A 85 -9.52 -0.32 8.78
N ARG A 86 -10.10 0.86 8.94
CA ARG A 86 -9.33 2.10 9.13
C ARG A 86 -9.17 2.37 10.61
N PHE A 87 -7.97 2.75 11.00
CA PHE A 87 -7.63 3.11 12.37
C PHE A 87 -7.13 4.54 12.43
N GLU A 88 -7.59 5.28 13.44
CA GLU A 88 -7.19 6.67 13.62
C GLU A 88 -5.84 6.76 14.32
N THR A 89 -5.01 7.69 13.83
CA THR A 89 -3.72 7.99 14.43
C THR A 89 -3.66 9.47 14.83
N LYS A 90 -3.00 9.76 15.94
CA LYS A 90 -2.73 11.13 16.40
C LYS A 90 -1.24 11.28 16.61
N ASN A 91 -0.63 12.24 15.90
CA ASN A 91 0.81 12.52 16.02
C ASN A 91 1.66 11.27 15.91
N ALA A 92 1.28 10.34 15.02
CA ALA A 92 2.03 9.11 14.84
C ALA A 92 3.31 9.37 14.05
N THR A 93 4.38 8.73 14.47
CA THR A 93 5.68 8.81 13.83
C THR A 93 5.89 7.58 12.97
N PHE A 94 6.10 7.78 11.67
CA PHE A 94 6.32 6.70 10.71
C PHE A 94 7.75 6.72 10.20
N LYS A 95 8.33 5.55 10.07
CA LYS A 95 9.68 5.38 9.55
C LYS A 95 9.79 4.03 8.85
N ILE A 96 10.62 3.97 7.80
CA ILE A 96 10.97 2.71 7.16
C ILE A 96 12.35 2.30 7.65
N GLU A 97 12.44 1.11 8.20
CA GLU A 97 13.66 0.56 8.77
C GLU A 97 13.95 -0.81 8.17
N GLN A 98 15.19 -1.26 8.31
CA GLN A 98 15.53 -2.63 7.96
C GLN A 98 14.98 -3.57 9.01
N SER A 99 14.47 -4.73 8.56
CA SER A 99 13.98 -5.74 9.48
C SER A 99 15.13 -6.26 10.35
N PRO A 100 14.95 -6.39 11.67
CA PRO A 100 15.98 -6.95 12.54
C PRO A 100 16.19 -8.44 12.32
N VAL A 101 15.21 -9.13 11.75
CA VAL A 101 15.28 -10.57 11.46
C VAL A 101 15.99 -10.82 10.14
N ASP A 102 15.73 -10.00 9.14
CA ASP A 102 16.30 -10.12 7.80
C ASP A 102 16.69 -8.74 7.29
N GLY A 103 17.98 -8.46 7.25
CA GLY A 103 18.52 -7.16 6.82
C GLY A 103 18.23 -6.81 5.37
N HIS A 104 17.78 -7.76 4.56
CA HIS A 104 17.38 -7.52 3.17
C HIS A 104 15.92 -7.09 3.05
N LYS A 105 15.14 -7.17 4.11
CA LYS A 105 13.75 -6.75 4.12
C LYS A 105 13.58 -5.41 4.81
N LEU A 106 12.65 -4.62 4.27
CA LEU A 106 12.26 -3.34 4.85
C LEU A 106 10.95 -3.52 5.61
N MET A 107 10.78 -2.74 6.66
CA MET A 107 9.53 -2.70 7.42
C MET A 107 9.13 -1.26 7.69
N LEU A 108 7.83 -1.01 7.67
CA LEU A 108 7.26 0.26 8.08
C LEU A 108 6.97 0.20 9.57
N THR A 109 7.44 1.19 10.31
CA THR A 109 7.18 1.31 11.74
C THR A 109 6.30 2.51 12.03
N ILE A 110 5.46 2.37 13.05
CA ILE A 110 4.64 3.43 13.60
C ILE A 110 4.95 3.53 15.09
N ASN A 111 5.37 4.70 15.56
CA ASN A 111 5.77 4.91 16.95
C ASN A 111 6.81 3.86 17.39
N ARG A 112 7.77 3.55 16.53
CA ARG A 112 8.86 2.57 16.75
C ARG A 112 8.40 1.11 16.82
N GLN A 113 7.19 0.82 16.43
CA GLN A 113 6.60 -0.51 16.42
C GLN A 113 6.31 -0.94 14.98
N PRO A 114 6.52 -2.20 14.58
CA PRO A 114 6.12 -2.65 13.26
C PRO A 114 4.63 -2.39 13.01
N ILE A 115 4.29 -1.93 11.81
CA ILE A 115 2.91 -1.53 11.49
C ILE A 115 1.91 -2.68 11.66
N GLY A 116 2.32 -3.90 11.35
CA GLY A 116 1.48 -5.09 11.50
C GLY A 116 1.11 -5.35 12.96
N GLU A 117 2.07 -5.19 13.87
CA GLU A 117 1.83 -5.34 15.30
C GLU A 117 0.93 -4.22 15.84
N TRP A 118 1.15 -2.99 15.36
CA TRP A 118 0.31 -1.86 15.75
C TRP A 118 -1.14 -2.08 15.31
N PHE A 119 -1.38 -2.53 14.08
CA PHE A 119 -2.73 -2.86 13.61
C PHE A 119 -3.36 -3.97 14.46
N LYS A 120 -2.60 -4.99 14.81
CA LYS A 120 -3.07 -6.08 15.65
C LYS A 120 -3.53 -5.57 17.01
N GLU A 121 -2.74 -4.72 17.66
CA GLU A 121 -3.10 -4.10 18.92
C GLU A 121 -4.38 -3.26 18.82
N GLN A 122 -4.49 -2.45 17.77
CA GLN A 122 -5.68 -1.63 17.54
C GLN A 122 -6.92 -2.50 17.29
N TRP A 123 -6.77 -3.57 16.54
CA TRP A 123 -7.84 -4.52 16.28
C TRP A 123 -8.29 -5.20 17.56
N GLU A 124 -7.38 -5.65 18.38
CA GLU A 124 -7.68 -6.26 19.68
C GLU A 124 -8.40 -5.29 20.60
N ARG A 125 -7.97 -4.04 20.67
CA ARG A 125 -8.64 -3.00 21.44
C ARG A 125 -10.07 -2.77 20.95
N LEU A 126 -10.25 -2.72 19.65
CA LEU A 126 -11.58 -2.56 19.04
C LEU A 126 -12.48 -3.73 19.39
N GLN A 127 -11.98 -4.96 19.32
CA GLN A 127 -12.73 -6.16 19.69
C GLN A 127 -13.10 -6.17 21.16
N GLN A 128 -12.20 -5.79 22.04
CA GLN A 128 -12.49 -5.66 23.46
C GLN A 128 -13.57 -4.63 23.73
N THR A 129 -13.49 -3.48 23.10
CA THR A 129 -14.49 -2.43 23.22
C THR A 129 -15.86 -2.91 22.76
N LEU A 130 -15.93 -3.57 21.59
CA LEU A 130 -17.16 -4.13 21.06
C LEU A 130 -17.69 -5.27 21.96
N GLY A 131 -16.80 -6.12 22.44
CA GLY A 131 -17.15 -7.19 23.37
C GLY A 131 -17.73 -6.68 24.68
N ASN A 132 -17.12 -5.66 25.26
CA ASN A 132 -17.61 -5.01 26.47
C ASN A 132 -18.97 -4.35 26.25
N SER A 133 -19.15 -3.67 25.11
CA SER A 133 -20.44 -3.07 24.74
C SER A 133 -21.53 -4.12 24.59
N VAL A 134 -21.23 -5.25 23.94
CA VAL A 134 -22.17 -6.36 23.80
C VAL A 134 -22.52 -6.98 25.15
N GLN A 135 -21.52 -7.16 26.02
CA GLN A 135 -21.77 -7.68 27.37
C GLN A 135 -22.65 -6.75 28.21
N ILE A 136 -22.44 -5.45 28.13
CA ILE A 136 -23.27 -4.47 28.81
C ILE A 136 -24.70 -4.52 28.26
N GLU A 137 -24.89 -4.60 26.97
CA GLU A 137 -26.21 -4.75 26.36
C GLU A 137 -26.89 -6.05 26.81
N LYS A 138 -26.16 -7.17 26.83
CA LYS A 138 -26.69 -8.42 27.29
C LYS A 138 -27.11 -8.37 28.75
N LYS A 139 -26.36 -7.70 29.61
CA LYS A 139 -26.74 -7.50 31.00
C LYS A 139 -28.01 -6.65 31.12
N GLY A 140 -28.12 -5.61 30.32
CA GLY A 140 -29.32 -4.76 30.29
C GLY A 140 -30.52 -5.45 29.67
N ARG A 141 -30.32 -6.47 28.85
CA ARG A 141 -31.36 -7.19 28.11
C ARG A 141 -31.41 -8.69 28.41
N GLY A 142 -30.74 -9.12 29.48
CA GLY A 142 -30.59 -10.54 29.81
C GLY A 142 -31.91 -11.31 29.85
N PHE A 143 -32.97 -10.64 30.08
CA PHE A 143 -34.31 -11.18 30.12
C PHE A 143 -34.95 -11.39 28.75
N ARG A 144 -34.34 -10.96 27.67
CA ARG A 144 -34.90 -11.13 26.32
C ARG A 144 -34.61 -12.48 25.68
N LEU A 145 -33.81 -13.23 26.31
CA LEU A 145 -33.56 -14.57 25.87
C LEU A 145 -34.61 -15.51 26.47
#